data_fba092f6afce87e7c3e6b8328720f8bc
#
_entry.id   fba092f6afce87e7c3e6b8328720f8bc
#
_cell.length_a   1.000
_cell.length_b   1.000
_cell.length_c   1.000
_cell.angle_alpha   90.00
_cell.angle_beta   90.00
_cell.angle_gamma   90.00
#
_symmetry.space_group_name_H-M   'P 1'
#
loop_
_entity.id
_entity.type
_entity.pdbx_description
1 polymer ?
#
loop_
_entity_poly.entity_id
_entity_poly.type
_entity_poly.pdbx_seq_one_letter_code
_entity_poly.pdbx_strand_id
1 'polypeptide(L)'
;MEESIKNIISVLSGEKATRLMQEQNKISFVVSKSSNKASIRKEVETLFNVKIDKINILNKMKGEKVAIVKLKPENSAMDLATKLGLI
;
A
#
# COMPACT_ATOMS: atom_id res chain seq x y z
N MET A 1 -0.97 4.27 23.32
CA MET A 1 -1.19 4.07 22.76
C MET A 1 -1.40 4.03 21.82
N GLU A 2 -1.43 3.95 21.33
CA GLU A 2 -1.58 3.85 20.46
C GLU A 2 -2.31 3.69 19.76
N GLU A 3 -2.72 4.08 19.58
CA GLU A 3 -3.38 3.82 18.85
C GLU A 3 -3.31 3.71 17.65
N SER A 4 -3.25 3.24 17.33
CA SER A 4 -2.86 3.11 16.01
C SER A 4 -4.07 3.03 15.15
N ILE A 5 -4.20 3.97 14.29
CA ILE A 5 -5.25 3.98 13.34
C ILE A 5 -4.88 3.04 12.24
N LYS A 6 -5.68 2.03 12.04
CA LYS A 6 -5.37 1.07 11.01
C LYS A 6 -6.20 1.31 9.79
N ASN A 7 -5.67 2.10 8.88
CA ASN A 7 -6.30 2.29 7.59
C ASN A 7 -6.03 1.08 6.70
N ILE A 8 -4.89 0.45 6.88
CA ILE A 8 -4.50 -0.69 6.05
C ILE A 8 -5.04 -1.98 6.66
N ILE A 9 -5.85 -2.69 5.87
CA ILE A 9 -6.45 -3.95 6.31
C ILE A 9 -5.57 -5.13 5.89
N SER A 10 -5.14 -5.13 4.63
CA SER A 10 -4.28 -6.20 4.13
C SER A 10 -3.52 -5.73 2.92
N VAL A 11 -2.58 -6.54 2.46
CA VAL A 11 -1.79 -6.26 1.28
C VAL A 11 -2.22 -7.22 0.19
N LEU A 12 -2.47 -6.68 -1.00
CA LEU A 12 -2.86 -7.52 -2.13
C LEU A 12 -1.64 -8.27 -2.67
N SER A 13 -1.85 -9.51 -3.03
CA SER A 13 -0.83 -10.34 -3.62
C SER A 13 -1.39 -10.97 -4.89
N GLY A 14 -0.61 -11.83 -5.54
CA GLY A 14 -1.03 -12.46 -6.77
C GLY A 14 -0.25 -11.91 -7.94
N GLU A 15 -0.52 -12.47 -9.10
CA GLU A 15 0.26 -12.18 -10.31
C GLU A 15 0.20 -10.70 -10.69
N LYS A 16 -1.00 -10.13 -10.70
CA LYS A 16 -1.15 -8.74 -11.11
C LYS A 16 -0.47 -7.79 -10.12
N ALA A 17 -0.65 -8.05 -8.83
CA ALA A 17 -0.03 -7.22 -7.81
C ALA A 17 1.49 -7.33 -7.86
N THR A 18 2.00 -8.53 -8.07
CA THR A 18 3.44 -8.76 -8.19
C THR A 18 4.01 -8.02 -9.40
N ARG A 19 3.28 -8.04 -10.50
CA ARG A 19 3.71 -7.34 -11.70
C ARG A 19 3.80 -5.83 -11.47
N LEU A 20 2.84 -5.26 -10.75
CA LEU A 20 2.89 -3.84 -10.42
C LEU A 20 4.12 -3.51 -9.58
N MET A 21 4.47 -4.38 -8.64
CA MET A 21 5.67 -4.19 -7.83
C MET A 21 6.93 -4.20 -8.68
N GLN A 22 7.02 -5.16 -9.59
CA GLN A 22 8.22 -5.34 -10.40
C GLN A 22 8.38 -4.27 -11.47
N GLU A 23 7.29 -3.93 -12.14
CA GLU A 23 7.36 -3.05 -13.30
C GLU A 23 7.17 -1.58 -12.97
N GLN A 24 6.37 -1.28 -11.95
CA GLN A 24 6.03 0.10 -11.66
C GLN A 24 6.34 0.54 -10.24
N ASN A 25 6.98 -0.33 -9.47
CA ASN A 25 7.33 -0.02 -8.08
C ASN A 25 6.12 0.38 -7.24
N LYS A 26 5.00 -0.28 -7.49
CA LYS A 26 3.74 -0.01 -6.81
C LYS A 26 3.34 -1.21 -5.97
N ILE A 27 2.80 -0.93 -4.78
CA ILE A 27 2.28 -1.98 -3.92
C ILE A 27 0.81 -1.63 -3.61
N SER A 28 -0.05 -2.64 -3.57
CA SER A 28 -1.48 -2.43 -3.42
C SER A 28 -1.95 -2.90 -2.06
N PHE A 29 -2.73 -2.06 -1.39
CA PHE A 29 -3.28 -2.37 -0.07
C PHE A 29 -4.80 -2.32 -0.11
N VAL A 30 -5.44 -3.22 0.64
CA VAL A 30 -6.86 -3.07 0.94
C VAL A 30 -6.95 -2.18 2.16
N VAL A 31 -7.72 -1.11 2.07
CA VAL A 31 -7.79 -0.12 3.13
C VAL A 31 -9.23 0.08 3.60
N SER A 32 -9.38 0.70 4.75
CA SER A 32 -10.71 0.93 5.30
C SER A 32 -11.46 1.96 4.46
N LYS A 33 -12.79 1.89 4.49
CA LYS A 33 -13.61 2.80 3.69
C LYS A 33 -13.48 4.25 4.13
N SER A 34 -13.12 4.47 5.39
CA SER A 34 -12.98 5.81 5.93
C SER A 34 -11.61 6.43 5.68
N SER A 35 -10.67 5.65 5.14
CA SER A 35 -9.32 6.15 4.92
C SER A 35 -9.27 7.10 3.72
N ASN A 36 -8.26 7.96 3.70
CA ASN A 36 -8.02 8.86 2.59
C ASN A 36 -6.52 8.84 2.25
N LYS A 37 -6.14 9.55 1.19
CA LYS A 37 -4.75 9.52 0.74
C LYS A 37 -3.78 9.99 1.82
N ALA A 38 -4.14 11.03 2.55
CA ALA A 38 -3.26 11.59 3.57
C ALA A 38 -3.02 10.60 4.71
N SER A 39 -4.08 9.95 5.18
CA SER A 39 -3.94 9.00 6.28
C SER A 39 -3.20 7.75 5.85
N ILE A 40 -3.44 7.28 4.61
CA ILE A 40 -2.74 6.12 4.08
C ILE A 40 -1.26 6.42 3.90
N ARG A 41 -0.94 7.59 3.34
CA ARG A 41 0.45 8.00 3.16
C ARG A 41 1.19 8.01 4.51
N LYS A 42 0.60 8.64 5.49
CA LYS A 42 1.22 8.75 6.80
C LYS A 42 1.45 7.37 7.42
N GLU A 43 0.45 6.51 7.33
CA GLU A 43 0.55 5.18 7.92
C GLU A 43 1.62 4.34 7.22
N VAL A 44 1.64 4.32 5.89
CA VAL A 44 2.61 3.53 5.14
C VAL A 44 4.03 4.06 5.39
N GLU A 45 4.21 5.36 5.34
CA GLU A 45 5.54 5.93 5.54
C GLU A 45 6.06 5.68 6.95
N THR A 46 5.18 5.74 7.93
CA THR A 46 5.56 5.51 9.32
C THR A 46 5.81 4.04 9.61
N LEU A 47 4.89 3.17 9.19
CA LEU A 47 4.99 1.75 9.52
C LEU A 47 6.11 1.05 8.78
N PHE A 48 6.31 1.39 7.53
CA PHE A 48 7.26 0.68 6.68
C PHE A 48 8.53 1.47 6.40
N ASN A 49 8.60 2.69 6.89
CA ASN A 49 9.78 3.54 6.75
C ASN A 49 10.19 3.69 5.28
N VAL A 50 9.22 4.02 4.45
CA VAL A 50 9.43 4.23 3.01
C VAL A 50 8.89 5.59 2.61
N LYS A 51 9.32 6.07 1.45
CA LYS A 51 8.83 7.33 0.90
C LYS A 51 7.92 7.05 -0.28
N ILE A 52 6.80 7.74 -0.31
CA ILE A 52 5.77 7.53 -1.31
C ILE A 52 5.81 8.63 -2.36
N ASP A 53 5.73 8.22 -3.62
CA ASP A 53 5.62 9.15 -4.74
C ASP A 53 4.17 9.52 -4.98
N LYS A 54 3.32 8.51 -5.20
CA LYS A 54 1.90 8.73 -5.50
C LYS A 54 1.04 7.67 -4.84
N ILE A 55 -0.23 8.03 -4.61
CA ILE A 55 -1.23 7.10 -4.13
C ILE A 55 -2.47 7.25 -5.00
N ASN A 56 -2.97 6.13 -5.51
CA ASN A 56 -4.24 6.08 -6.22
C ASN A 56 -5.23 5.26 -5.40
N ILE A 57 -6.45 5.76 -5.28
CA ILE A 57 -7.50 5.07 -4.54
C ILE A 57 -8.50 4.53 -5.54
N LEU A 58 -8.84 3.25 -5.41
CA LEU A 58 -9.85 2.61 -6.23
C LEU A 58 -10.96 2.09 -5.35
N ASN A 59 -12.21 2.36 -5.74
CA ASN A 59 -13.36 1.81 -5.05
C ASN A 59 -13.91 0.68 -5.91
N LYS A 60 -13.85 -0.53 -5.38
CA LYS A 60 -14.31 -1.69 -6.13
C LYS A 60 -15.79 -1.92 -5.94
N MET A 61 -16.38 -2.67 -6.86
CA MET A 61 -17.81 -2.88 -6.90
C MET A 61 -18.39 -3.51 -5.63
N LYS A 62 -17.61 -4.29 -4.92
CA LYS A 62 -18.05 -4.94 -3.70
C LYS A 62 -17.87 -4.07 -2.45
N GLY A 63 -17.64 -2.79 -2.65
CA GLY A 63 -17.45 -1.88 -1.54
C GLY A 63 -16.05 -1.89 -0.96
N GLU A 64 -15.16 -2.65 -1.57
CA GLU A 64 -13.78 -2.72 -1.13
C GLU A 64 -13.01 -1.51 -1.64
N LYS A 65 -12.19 -0.93 -0.78
CA LYS A 65 -11.37 0.21 -1.15
C LYS A 65 -9.91 -0.22 -1.22
N VAL A 66 -9.27 0.06 -2.33
CA VAL A 66 -7.90 -0.35 -2.58
C VAL A 66 -7.03 0.88 -2.82
N ALA A 67 -5.88 0.93 -2.16
CA ALA A 67 -4.90 1.99 -2.37
C ALA A 67 -3.70 1.40 -3.10
N ILE A 68 -3.38 1.97 -4.26
CA ILE A 68 -2.19 1.59 -5.00
C ILE A 68 -1.13 2.64 -4.71
N VAL A 69 -0.07 2.23 -4.04
CA VAL A 69 0.96 3.13 -3.54
C VAL A 69 2.21 2.98 -4.38
N LYS A 70 2.61 4.06 -5.05
CA LYS A 70 3.85 4.07 -5.81
C LYS A 70 4.95 4.64 -4.93
N LEU A 71 6.01 3.87 -4.71
CA LEU A 71 7.13 4.29 -3.89
C LEU A 71 8.11 5.10 -4.72
N LYS A 72 8.86 5.97 -4.05
CA LYS A 72 9.94 6.70 -4.71
C LYS A 72 11.05 5.74 -5.10
N PRO A 73 11.87 6.10 -6.10
CA PRO A 73 12.91 5.19 -6.59
C PRO A 73 13.90 4.71 -5.54
N GLU A 74 14.08 5.45 -4.47
CA GLU A 74 14.99 5.05 -3.40
C GLU A 74 14.44 3.91 -2.54
N ASN A 75 13.16 3.57 -2.70
CA ASN A 75 12.54 2.44 -2.01
C ASN A 75 12.04 1.45 -3.04
N SER A 76 12.04 0.16 -2.69
CA SER A 76 11.61 -0.90 -3.58
C SER A 76 10.34 -1.55 -3.08
N ALA A 77 9.32 -1.61 -3.93
CA ALA A 77 8.07 -2.28 -3.59
C ALA A 77 8.30 -3.78 -3.37
N MET A 78 9.23 -4.37 -4.15
CA MET A 78 9.56 -5.78 -3.97
C MET A 78 10.22 -6.03 -2.62
N ASP A 79 11.12 -5.14 -2.20
CA ASP A 79 11.74 -5.26 -0.89
C ASP A 79 10.72 -5.15 0.22
N LEU A 80 9.78 -4.22 0.09
CA LEU A 80 8.73 -4.06 1.07
C LEU A 80 7.85 -5.31 1.13
N ALA A 81 7.50 -5.85 -0.02
CA ALA A 81 6.69 -7.06 -0.09
C ALA A 81 7.40 -8.24 0.57
N THR A 82 8.71 -8.32 0.40
CA THR A 82 9.49 -9.36 1.04
C THR A 82 9.45 -9.22 2.56
N LYS A 83 9.58 -8.00 3.05
CA LYS A 83 9.50 -7.75 4.49
C LYS A 83 8.12 -8.08 5.04
N LEU A 84 7.09 -7.93 4.23
CA LEU A 84 5.72 -8.24 4.64
C LEU A 84 5.37 -9.72 4.50
N GLY A 85 6.30 -10.51 3.98
CA GLY A 85 6.09 -11.93 3.84
C GLY A 85 5.24 -12.34 2.65
N LEU A 86 5.13 -11.50 1.64
CA LEU A 86 4.32 -11.79 0.46
C LEU A 86 5.07 -12.63 -0.57
N ILE A 87 6.37 -12.63 -0.49
CA ILE A 87 7.24 -13.32 -1.45
C ILE A 87 8.24 -14.17 -0.71
#